data_6e05ed296688ad0de7675a42c2389660
#
_entry.id   6e05ed296688ad0de7675a42c2389660
#
_cell.length_a   1.000
_cell.length_b   1.000
_cell.length_c   1.000
_cell.angle_alpha   90.00
_cell.angle_beta   90.00
_cell.angle_gamma   90.00
#
_symmetry.space_group_name_H-M   'P 1'
#
loop_
_entity.id
_entity.type
_entity.pdbx_description
1 polymer ?
#
loop_
_entity_poly.entity_id
_entity_poly.type
_entity_poly.pdbx_seq_one_letter_code
_entity_poly.pdbx_strand_id
1 'polypeptide(L)'
;MSKQTQAIVEIKINNQTYKISCENGEQDHIKKLSQIINEEVEGLISSLGQIGDTRLLLMASLIITDRVYSKQNYSNKIGDNENESLLEIIKKATKRIELVAEKLV
;
A
#
# COMPACT_ATOMS: atom_id res chain seq x y z
N MET A 1 16.29 -24.94 12.63
CA MET A 1 16.18 -25.00 11.19
C MET A 1 15.15 -24.02 10.69
N SER A 2 15.49 -23.28 9.67
CA SER A 2 14.62 -22.23 9.18
C SER A 2 13.29 -22.76 8.66
N LYS A 3 13.26 -23.98 8.15
CA LYS A 3 12.03 -24.54 7.62
C LYS A 3 10.95 -24.68 8.66
N GLN A 4 11.31 -24.89 9.90
CA GLN A 4 10.34 -25.07 10.96
C GLN A 4 9.70 -23.77 11.39
N THR A 5 10.30 -22.64 11.05
CA THR A 5 9.75 -21.35 11.39
C THR A 5 8.93 -20.74 10.27
N GLN A 6 8.84 -21.43 9.14
CA GLN A 6 8.09 -20.89 8.00
C GLN A 6 6.69 -21.45 7.95
N ALA A 7 5.79 -20.62 7.50
CA ALA A 7 4.40 -20.98 7.33
C ALA A 7 3.89 -20.39 6.03
N ILE A 8 2.71 -20.81 5.62
CA ILE A 8 2.09 -20.30 4.42
C ILE A 8 0.79 -19.63 4.82
N VAL A 9 0.56 -18.45 4.28
CA VAL A 9 -0.68 -17.72 4.50
C VAL A 9 -1.31 -17.43 3.15
N GLU A 10 -2.63 -17.55 3.09
CA GLU A 10 -3.37 -17.16 1.90
C GLU A 10 -3.93 -15.78 2.09
N ILE A 11 -3.71 -14.94 1.09
CA ILE A 11 -4.29 -13.60 1.09
C ILE A 11 -5.13 -13.44 -0.17
N LYS A 12 -6.06 -12.51 -0.12
CA LYS A 12 -6.98 -12.29 -1.22
C LYS A 12 -6.95 -10.83 -1.60
N ILE A 13 -6.63 -10.56 -2.86
CA ILE A 13 -6.59 -9.20 -3.38
C ILE A 13 -7.30 -9.20 -4.72
N ASN A 14 -8.29 -8.34 -4.86
CA ASN A 14 -9.09 -8.20 -6.08
C ASN A 14 -9.63 -9.56 -6.52
N ASN A 15 -10.15 -10.34 -5.56
CA ASN A 15 -10.73 -11.66 -5.79
C ASN A 15 -9.73 -12.70 -6.26
N GLN A 16 -8.44 -12.41 -6.22
CA GLN A 16 -7.39 -13.37 -6.50
C GLN A 16 -6.78 -13.84 -5.21
N THR A 17 -6.53 -15.12 -5.10
CA THR A 17 -5.93 -15.72 -3.92
C THR A 17 -4.45 -15.96 -4.17
N TYR A 18 -3.62 -15.54 -3.24
CA TYR A 18 -2.18 -15.70 -3.31
C TYR A 18 -1.69 -16.40 -2.07
N LYS A 19 -0.71 -17.28 -2.24
CA LYS A 19 -0.07 -17.96 -1.13
C LYS A 19 1.31 -17.37 -0.92
N ILE A 20 1.59 -16.98 0.32
CA ILE A 20 2.84 -16.29 0.66
C ILE A 20 3.48 -17.02 1.82
N SER A 21 4.78 -17.22 1.73
CA SER A 21 5.56 -17.77 2.84
C SER A 21 5.81 -16.67 3.86
N CYS A 22 5.70 -17.02 5.12
CA CYS A 22 5.99 -16.10 6.20
C CYS A 22 6.53 -16.88 7.38
N GLU A 23 6.95 -16.17 8.40
CA GLU A 23 7.38 -16.83 9.61
C GLU A 23 6.19 -17.34 10.38
N ASN A 24 6.38 -18.45 11.06
CA ASN A 24 5.32 -19.02 11.87
C ASN A 24 4.90 -18.01 12.93
N GLY A 25 3.60 -17.75 13.00
CA GLY A 25 3.07 -16.76 13.91
C GLY A 25 2.78 -15.42 13.28
N GLU A 26 3.22 -15.22 12.04
CA GLU A 26 3.00 -13.94 11.33
C GLU A 26 1.76 -13.96 10.46
N GLN A 27 1.05 -15.08 10.40
CA GLN A 27 -0.03 -15.25 9.44
C GLN A 27 -1.13 -14.19 9.62
N ASP A 28 -1.54 -13.97 10.87
CA ASP A 28 -2.61 -13.00 11.12
C ASP A 28 -2.18 -11.58 10.76
N HIS A 29 -0.93 -11.27 11.03
CA HIS A 29 -0.38 -9.95 10.70
C HIS A 29 -0.38 -9.74 9.19
N ILE A 30 0.07 -10.75 8.46
CA ILE A 30 0.10 -10.66 6.99
C ILE A 30 -1.30 -10.50 6.44
N LYS A 31 -2.27 -11.21 7.02
CA LYS A 31 -3.65 -11.06 6.58
C LYS A 31 -4.16 -9.65 6.79
N LYS A 32 -3.83 -9.04 7.91
CA LYS A 32 -4.24 -7.67 8.16
C LYS A 32 -3.63 -6.72 7.15
N LEU A 33 -2.35 -6.92 6.84
CA LEU A 33 -1.69 -6.09 5.85
C LEU A 33 -2.34 -6.25 4.48
N SER A 34 -2.69 -7.48 4.13
CA SER A 34 -3.32 -7.72 2.84
C SER A 34 -4.70 -7.07 2.75
N GLN A 35 -5.41 -7.00 3.85
CA GLN A 35 -6.70 -6.31 3.85
C GLN A 35 -6.54 -4.83 3.55
N ILE A 36 -5.49 -4.22 4.09
CA ILE A 36 -5.22 -2.81 3.81
C ILE A 36 -4.94 -2.62 2.32
N ILE A 37 -4.15 -3.50 1.75
CA ILE A 37 -3.85 -3.43 0.31
C ILE A 37 -5.11 -3.61 -0.51
N ASN A 38 -5.92 -4.59 -0.13
CA ASN A 38 -7.14 -4.87 -0.88
C ASN A 38 -8.11 -3.69 -0.84
N GLU A 39 -8.20 -3.02 0.30
CA GLU A 39 -9.07 -1.85 0.40
C GLU A 39 -8.62 -0.74 -0.54
N GLU A 40 -7.30 -0.54 -0.65
CA GLU A 40 -6.80 0.46 -1.59
C GLU A 40 -7.08 0.05 -3.02
N VAL A 41 -6.91 -1.22 -3.33
CA VAL A 41 -7.21 -1.71 -4.68
C VAL A 41 -8.68 -1.50 -5.01
N GLU A 42 -9.57 -1.80 -4.06
CA GLU A 42 -10.99 -1.62 -4.30
C GLU A 42 -11.35 -0.16 -4.52
N GLY A 43 -10.72 0.73 -3.77
CA GLY A 43 -10.91 2.15 -3.98
C GLY A 43 -10.47 2.60 -5.37
N LEU A 44 -9.35 2.07 -5.84
CA LEU A 44 -8.86 2.39 -7.17
C LEU A 44 -9.81 1.86 -8.25
N ILE A 45 -10.35 0.66 -8.04
CA ILE A 45 -11.30 0.10 -8.99
C ILE A 45 -12.55 0.97 -9.08
N SER A 46 -13.00 1.49 -7.95
CA SER A 46 -14.16 2.38 -7.95
C SER A 46 -13.92 3.63 -8.79
N SER A 47 -12.67 4.11 -8.79
CA SER A 47 -12.34 5.33 -9.53
C SER A 47 -11.94 5.08 -10.97
N LEU A 48 -11.17 4.03 -11.21
CA LEU A 48 -10.52 3.80 -12.48
C LEU A 48 -11.02 2.56 -13.21
N GLY A 49 -11.75 1.70 -12.53
CA GLY A 49 -12.17 0.44 -13.12
C GLY A 49 -11.10 -0.62 -13.03
N GLN A 50 -11.37 -1.74 -13.66
CA GLN A 50 -10.44 -2.87 -13.64
C GLN A 50 -9.37 -2.65 -14.71
N ILE A 51 -8.29 -2.00 -14.31
CA ILE A 51 -7.21 -1.66 -15.24
C ILE A 51 -6.08 -2.67 -15.24
N GLY A 52 -6.29 -3.82 -14.58
CA GLY A 52 -5.30 -4.88 -14.51
C GLY A 52 -4.71 -5.00 -13.12
N ASP A 53 -4.50 -6.24 -12.71
CA ASP A 53 -4.07 -6.51 -11.33
C ASP A 53 -2.73 -5.89 -11.03
N THR A 54 -1.78 -5.99 -11.97
CA THR A 54 -0.45 -5.46 -11.74
C THR A 54 -0.48 -3.94 -11.56
N ARG A 55 -1.24 -3.26 -12.40
CA ARG A 55 -1.35 -1.81 -12.29
C ARG A 55 -2.04 -1.40 -11.00
N LEU A 56 -3.09 -2.10 -10.64
CA LEU A 56 -3.81 -1.79 -9.40
C LEU A 56 -2.93 -2.01 -8.19
N LEU A 57 -2.18 -3.10 -8.18
CA LEU A 57 -1.28 -3.38 -7.06
C LEU A 57 -0.16 -2.35 -6.99
N LEU A 58 0.40 -1.98 -8.12
CA LEU A 58 1.46 -0.98 -8.14
C LEU A 58 0.96 0.35 -7.59
N MET A 59 -0.21 0.78 -8.05
CA MET A 59 -0.76 2.05 -7.59
C MET A 59 -1.12 2.00 -6.12
N ALA A 60 -1.72 0.91 -5.67
CA ALA A 60 -2.05 0.75 -4.25
C ALA A 60 -0.79 0.78 -3.40
N SER A 61 0.26 0.12 -3.87
CA SER A 61 1.53 0.10 -3.14
C SER A 61 2.12 1.50 -3.00
N LEU A 62 2.06 2.28 -4.07
CA LEU A 62 2.57 3.63 -4.03
C LEU A 62 1.76 4.51 -3.08
N ILE A 63 0.45 4.36 -3.09
CA ILE A 63 -0.41 5.13 -2.20
C ILE A 63 -0.09 4.81 -0.74
N ILE A 64 0.01 3.55 -0.41
CA ILE A 64 0.29 3.13 0.96
C ILE A 64 1.68 3.60 1.38
N THR A 65 2.66 3.44 0.51
CA THR A 65 4.02 3.84 0.81
C THR A 65 4.11 5.35 1.04
N ASP A 66 3.42 6.12 0.22
CA ASP A 66 3.41 7.57 0.41
C ASP A 66 2.77 7.97 1.72
N ARG A 67 1.72 7.27 2.14
CA ARG A 67 1.10 7.55 3.43
C ARG A 67 2.08 7.34 4.57
N VAL A 68 2.79 6.22 4.53
CA VAL A 68 3.76 5.91 5.58
C VAL A 68 4.89 6.93 5.57
N TYR A 69 5.40 7.24 4.40
CA TYR A 69 6.48 8.20 4.26
C TYR A 69 6.06 9.58 4.74
N SER A 70 4.88 10.01 4.38
CA SER A 70 4.38 11.31 4.79
C SER A 70 4.19 11.38 6.30
N LYS A 71 3.68 10.32 6.89
CA LYS A 71 3.50 10.25 8.32
C LYS A 71 4.83 10.34 9.05
N GLN A 72 5.83 9.60 8.56
CA GLN A 72 7.14 9.62 9.19
C GLN A 72 7.79 10.99 9.07
N ASN A 73 7.68 11.60 7.91
CA ASN A 73 8.24 12.92 7.71
C ASN A 73 7.57 13.95 8.59
N TYR A 74 6.25 13.86 8.71
CA TYR A 74 5.53 14.76 9.58
C TYR A 74 5.97 14.60 11.02
N SER A 75 6.07 13.37 11.48
CA SER A 75 6.49 13.10 12.85
C SER A 75 7.90 13.62 13.11
N ASN A 76 8.78 13.45 12.16
CA ASN A 76 10.16 13.90 12.32
C ASN A 76 10.29 15.41 12.33
N LYS A 77 9.38 16.10 11.71
CA LYS A 77 9.41 17.53 11.59
C LYS A 77 8.48 18.26 12.53
N ILE A 78 7.92 17.53 13.45
CA ILE A 78 7.03 18.15 14.42
C ILE A 78 7.81 19.17 15.21
N GLY A 79 7.27 20.38 15.34
CA GLY A 79 7.99 21.46 15.97
C GLY A 79 8.53 22.47 15.01
N ASP A 80 8.63 22.13 13.73
CA ASP A 80 8.94 23.10 12.69
C ASP A 80 7.66 23.57 12.06
N ASN A 81 7.68 24.29 11.01
CA ASN A 81 6.46 24.76 10.36
C ASN A 81 5.75 23.66 9.63
N GLU A 82 5.05 22.91 10.35
CA GLU A 82 4.63 21.62 9.87
C GLU A 82 3.37 21.67 9.06
N ASN A 83 2.51 22.64 9.27
CA ASN A 83 1.25 22.67 8.54
C ASN A 83 1.48 22.80 7.05
N GLU A 84 2.38 23.68 6.67
CA GLU A 84 2.71 23.84 5.27
C GLU A 84 3.39 22.61 4.72
N SER A 85 4.32 22.06 5.49
CA SER A 85 5.02 20.85 5.06
C SER A 85 4.08 19.70 4.82
N LEU A 86 3.11 19.54 5.71
CA LEU A 86 2.14 18.46 5.59
C LEU A 86 1.31 18.61 4.32
N LEU A 87 0.84 19.82 4.06
CA LEU A 87 0.07 20.07 2.84
C LEU A 87 0.89 19.79 1.59
N GLU A 88 2.15 20.18 1.60
CA GLU A 88 3.01 19.94 0.45
C GLU A 88 3.22 18.45 0.22
N ILE A 89 3.42 17.71 1.30
CA ILE A 89 3.62 16.28 1.19
C ILE A 89 2.39 15.61 0.60
N ILE A 90 1.21 16.00 1.06
CA ILE A 90 -0.03 15.45 0.56
C ILE A 90 -0.20 15.77 -0.92
N LYS A 91 0.09 17.00 -1.30
CA LYS A 91 -0.03 17.41 -2.70
C LYS A 91 0.93 16.63 -3.59
N LYS A 92 2.16 16.43 -3.13
CA LYS A 92 3.15 15.68 -3.90
C LYS A 92 2.72 14.23 -4.06
N ALA A 93 2.21 13.63 -3.02
CA ALA A 93 1.76 12.25 -3.09
C ALA A 93 0.65 12.10 -4.11
N THR A 94 -0.32 13.01 -4.07
CA THR A 94 -1.43 12.97 -5.02
C THR A 94 -0.92 13.11 -6.45
N LYS A 95 -0.02 14.05 -6.68
CA LYS A 95 0.51 14.25 -8.03
C LYS A 95 1.28 13.04 -8.53
N ARG A 96 2.10 12.44 -7.67
CA ARG A 96 2.88 11.28 -8.08
C ARG A 96 1.97 10.13 -8.47
N ILE A 97 0.90 9.94 -7.74
CA ILE A 97 -0.02 8.85 -8.03
C ILE A 97 -0.75 9.10 -9.33
N GLU A 98 -1.16 10.34 -9.57
CA GLU A 98 -1.79 10.69 -10.84
C GLU A 98 -0.87 10.44 -12.02
N LEU A 99 0.41 10.82 -11.87
CA LEU A 99 1.38 10.58 -12.93
C LEU A 99 1.58 9.11 -13.20
N VAL A 100 1.62 8.30 -12.14
CA VAL A 100 1.75 6.87 -12.30
C VAL A 100 0.54 6.32 -13.05
N ALA A 101 -0.65 6.77 -12.72
CA ALA A 101 -1.85 6.32 -13.40
C ALA A 101 -1.78 6.63 -14.88
N GLU A 102 -1.35 7.82 -15.25
CA GLU A 102 -1.22 8.21 -16.64
C GLU A 102 -0.24 7.31 -17.39
N LYS A 103 0.88 7.02 -16.75
CA LYS A 103 1.89 6.21 -17.40
C LYS A 103 1.49 4.75 -17.57
N LEU A 104 0.63 4.28 -16.68
CA LEU A 104 0.21 2.89 -16.71
C LEU A 104 -0.95 2.66 -17.66
N VAL A 105 -1.65 3.69 -18.02
CA VAL A 105 -2.72 3.60 -18.99
C VAL A 105 -2.16 3.68 -20.39
#